data_7b12ef0f22ca1d7f1aed6ce0fb49c9ea
#
_entry.id   7b12ef0f22ca1d7f1aed6ce0fb49c9ea
#
_cell.length_a   1.000
_cell.length_b   1.000
_cell.length_c   1.000
_cell.angle_alpha   90.00
_cell.angle_beta   90.00
_cell.angle_gamma   90.00
#
_symmetry.space_group_name_H-M   'P 1'
#
loop_
_entity.id
_entity.type
_entity.pdbx_description
1 polymer ?
#
loop_
_entity_poly.entity_id
_entity_poly.type
_entity_poly.pdbx_seq_one_letter_code
_entity_poly.pdbx_strand_id
1 'polypeptide(L)'
;AAEVGAENVFDFSLGNPSVPAPAEVNETAIRLLREQADTIHCYTSAPGDPAARQRIADSLNRRFGEQYTADELYLTVGAAASLCCVLGGLTCPGDEYILFAPYFPEYRVFIEGVKGKVKVIPPEPEHFQIDFSAFEQAVTCRTKGVIINSPNNPSGVVYSRQTLETLAAILRAKEALYGHPIYLISDEPYREIAFHGVEVPWVPQIYKDTIVCYSFSKSLSLPGERLGYVLVPKQVTDADSVYAATAGAGRSQGYVNAPSLFQRVAAECCDLTANIGVYERNCALLTDGLREMGYHVVQPGGAFYLFPRSLEPDDMAFSERAKQFDLLLVPGSGFGAPGHFRIAYCVQTEMIERALPRFKALADSYQ
;
A
#
# COMPACT_ATOMS: atom_id res chain seq x y z
N ALA A 1 -7.30 -13.05 -23.60
CA ALA A 1 -8.28 -12.08 -24.16
C ALA A 1 -8.30 -12.12 -25.70
N ALA A 2 -7.15 -12.13 -26.36
CA ALA A 2 -7.11 -12.14 -27.84
C ALA A 2 -7.70 -13.42 -28.45
N GLU A 3 -7.68 -14.54 -27.74
CA GLU A 3 -8.14 -15.86 -28.25
C GLU A 3 -9.60 -16.14 -27.89
N VAL A 4 -10.09 -15.66 -26.74
CA VAL A 4 -11.42 -16.02 -26.20
C VAL A 4 -12.39 -14.85 -26.08
N GLY A 5 -11.95 -13.64 -26.42
CA GLY A 5 -12.68 -12.39 -26.18
C GLY A 5 -12.44 -11.83 -24.77
N ALA A 6 -12.30 -10.51 -24.64
CA ALA A 6 -11.98 -9.86 -23.35
C ALA A 6 -13.11 -10.05 -22.33
N GLU A 7 -14.36 -10.14 -22.79
CA GLU A 7 -15.55 -10.33 -21.95
C GLU A 7 -15.64 -11.71 -21.28
N ASN A 8 -14.86 -12.67 -21.76
CA ASN A 8 -14.80 -14.03 -21.24
C ASN A 8 -13.62 -14.27 -20.30
N VAL A 9 -12.71 -13.30 -20.17
CA VAL A 9 -11.54 -13.38 -19.27
C VAL A 9 -11.85 -12.74 -17.94
N PHE A 10 -11.60 -13.46 -16.87
CA PHE A 10 -11.73 -13.00 -15.48
C PHE A 10 -10.35 -12.52 -14.98
N ASP A 11 -10.07 -11.23 -15.20
CA ASP A 11 -8.77 -10.65 -14.85
C ASP A 11 -8.78 -10.15 -13.41
N PHE A 12 -8.14 -10.90 -12.52
CA PHE A 12 -7.90 -10.55 -11.11
C PHE A 12 -6.45 -10.13 -10.84
N SER A 13 -5.67 -9.85 -11.90
CA SER A 13 -4.24 -9.53 -11.76
C SER A 13 -3.98 -8.08 -11.35
N LEU A 14 -4.87 -7.14 -11.68
CA LEU A 14 -4.65 -5.71 -11.50
C LEU A 14 -5.44 -5.13 -10.32
N GLY A 15 -4.75 -4.45 -9.43
CA GLY A 15 -5.36 -3.69 -8.32
C GLY A 15 -5.85 -2.31 -8.75
N ASN A 16 -6.69 -2.23 -9.79
CA ASN A 16 -7.26 -0.97 -10.27
C ASN A 16 -8.68 -0.80 -9.70
N PRO A 17 -8.95 0.26 -8.89
CA PRO A 17 -10.28 0.50 -8.32
C PRO A 17 -11.39 0.47 -9.36
N SER A 18 -12.45 -0.31 -9.12
CA SER A 18 -13.62 -0.43 -10.00
C SER A 18 -14.77 0.51 -9.60
N VAL A 19 -14.72 1.06 -8.38
CA VAL A 19 -15.70 2.05 -7.93
C VAL A 19 -15.30 3.46 -8.39
N PRO A 20 -16.27 4.32 -8.74
CA PRO A 20 -15.96 5.69 -9.14
C PRO A 20 -15.44 6.50 -7.94
N ALA A 21 -14.71 7.57 -8.23
CA ALA A 21 -14.40 8.60 -7.25
C ALA A 21 -15.68 9.22 -6.67
N PRO A 22 -15.68 9.73 -5.42
CA PRO A 22 -16.77 10.54 -4.90
C PRO A 22 -17.13 11.68 -5.87
N ALA A 23 -18.40 12.00 -6.00
CA ALA A 23 -18.90 13.04 -6.93
C ALA A 23 -18.25 14.41 -6.65
N GLU A 24 -18.00 14.69 -5.37
CA GLU A 24 -17.39 15.92 -4.87
C GLU A 24 -15.97 16.15 -5.46
N VAL A 25 -15.27 15.10 -5.84
CA VAL A 25 -13.95 15.20 -6.49
C VAL A 25 -14.07 15.92 -7.84
N ASN A 26 -15.03 15.50 -8.66
CA ASN A 26 -15.27 16.13 -9.96
C ASN A 26 -15.85 17.53 -9.81
N GLU A 27 -16.78 17.74 -8.87
CA GLU A 27 -17.37 19.04 -8.58
C GLU A 27 -16.31 20.04 -8.13
N THR A 28 -15.42 19.62 -7.23
CA THR A 28 -14.29 20.43 -6.77
C THR A 28 -13.32 20.77 -7.91
N ALA A 29 -12.97 19.79 -8.76
CA ALA A 29 -12.12 20.04 -9.92
C ALA A 29 -12.74 21.07 -10.87
N ILE A 30 -14.02 20.94 -11.22
CA ILE A 30 -14.74 21.87 -12.08
C ILE A 30 -14.79 23.27 -11.45
N ARG A 31 -15.08 23.38 -10.17
CA ARG A 31 -15.11 24.65 -9.45
C ARG A 31 -13.75 25.32 -9.48
N LEU A 32 -12.69 24.62 -9.09
CA LEU A 32 -11.32 25.16 -9.07
C LEU A 32 -10.84 25.62 -10.46
N LEU A 33 -11.16 24.86 -11.51
CA LEU A 33 -10.85 25.24 -12.89
C LEU A 33 -11.54 26.55 -13.32
N ARG A 34 -12.75 26.84 -12.80
CA ARG A 34 -13.48 28.09 -13.08
C ARG A 34 -12.99 29.25 -12.22
N GLU A 35 -12.78 29.02 -10.92
CA GLU A 35 -12.47 30.07 -9.96
C GLU A 35 -11.00 30.49 -9.98
N GLN A 36 -10.09 29.58 -10.35
CA GLN A 36 -8.63 29.78 -10.30
C GLN A 36 -7.97 29.59 -11.68
N ALA A 37 -8.70 29.87 -12.77
CA ALA A 37 -8.26 29.61 -14.15
C ALA A 37 -6.84 30.11 -14.43
N ASP A 38 -6.47 31.27 -13.92
CA ASP A 38 -5.18 31.91 -14.17
C ASP A 38 -3.99 31.28 -13.40
N THR A 39 -4.27 30.52 -12.33
CA THR A 39 -3.22 30.03 -11.41
C THR A 39 -3.22 28.54 -11.19
N ILE A 40 -4.32 27.83 -11.52
CA ILE A 40 -4.49 26.41 -11.22
C ILE A 40 -3.48 25.51 -11.92
N HIS A 41 -2.97 25.93 -13.07
CA HIS A 41 -2.00 25.19 -13.90
C HIS A 41 -0.55 25.61 -13.65
N CYS A 42 -0.30 26.59 -12.77
CA CYS A 42 1.05 27.03 -12.45
C CYS A 42 1.79 25.98 -11.62
N TYR A 43 3.13 26.01 -11.67
CA TYR A 43 3.94 25.22 -10.74
C TYR A 43 3.62 25.62 -9.30
N THR A 44 3.52 24.62 -8.42
CA THR A 44 3.48 24.85 -6.97
C THR A 44 4.89 24.94 -6.42
N SER A 45 5.05 25.24 -5.11
CA SER A 45 6.33 25.05 -4.44
C SER A 45 6.80 23.59 -4.52
N ALA A 46 8.11 23.35 -4.42
CA ALA A 46 8.65 21.99 -4.56
C ALA A 46 8.03 20.96 -3.59
N PRO A 47 7.74 21.27 -2.32
CA PRO A 47 7.02 20.36 -1.42
C PRO A 47 5.54 20.18 -1.76
N GLY A 48 4.98 20.94 -2.67
CA GLY A 48 3.56 21.02 -2.98
C GLY A 48 2.91 22.32 -2.51
N ASP A 49 1.66 22.53 -2.89
CA ASP A 49 0.85 23.69 -2.52
C ASP A 49 0.73 23.80 -0.97
N PRO A 50 1.13 24.92 -0.36
CA PRO A 50 1.13 25.05 1.10
C PRO A 50 -0.27 24.91 1.73
N ALA A 51 -1.31 25.44 1.07
CA ALA A 51 -2.68 25.32 1.57
C ALA A 51 -3.20 23.88 1.47
N ALA A 52 -2.84 23.17 0.39
CA ALA A 52 -3.18 21.75 0.24
C ALA A 52 -2.49 20.89 1.32
N ARG A 53 -1.19 21.12 1.56
CA ARG A 53 -0.45 20.43 2.62
C ARG A 53 -1.05 20.69 4.00
N GLN A 54 -1.43 21.94 4.30
CA GLN A 54 -2.04 22.28 5.59
C GLN A 54 -3.40 21.60 5.76
N ARG A 55 -4.25 21.58 4.73
CA ARG A 55 -5.55 20.87 4.79
C ARG A 55 -5.38 19.38 5.05
N ILE A 56 -4.39 18.73 4.43
CA ILE A 56 -4.07 17.32 4.68
C ILE A 56 -3.59 17.15 6.13
N ALA A 57 -2.70 18.01 6.62
CA ALA A 57 -2.27 17.99 8.01
C ALA A 57 -3.45 18.13 8.99
N ASP A 58 -4.35 19.07 8.72
CA ASP A 58 -5.56 19.30 9.54
C ASP A 58 -6.48 18.09 9.55
N SER A 59 -6.64 17.39 8.43
CA SER A 59 -7.38 16.13 8.35
C SER A 59 -6.76 15.05 9.21
N LEU A 60 -5.44 14.84 9.09
CA LEU A 60 -4.70 13.89 9.92
C LEU A 60 -4.81 14.22 11.41
N ASN A 61 -4.71 15.51 11.77
CA ASN A 61 -4.84 15.97 13.14
C ASN A 61 -6.23 15.66 13.73
N ARG A 62 -7.30 15.93 12.96
CA ARG A 62 -8.67 15.58 13.40
C ARG A 62 -8.88 14.08 13.57
N ARG A 63 -8.33 13.28 12.66
CA ARG A 63 -8.52 11.82 12.61
C ARG A 63 -7.74 11.10 13.71
N PHE A 64 -6.53 11.57 14.01
CA PHE A 64 -5.59 10.86 14.87
C PHE A 64 -5.22 11.60 16.17
N GLY A 65 -5.73 12.82 16.37
CA GLY A 65 -5.43 13.60 17.58
C GLY A 65 -4.01 14.15 17.60
N GLU A 66 -3.44 14.44 16.44
CA GLU A 66 -2.07 14.92 16.25
C GLU A 66 -2.01 16.44 16.07
N GLN A 67 -0.79 16.99 15.87
CA GLN A 67 -0.54 18.41 15.65
C GLN A 67 0.42 18.64 14.47
N TYR A 68 0.23 17.89 13.38
CA TYR A 68 1.03 18.05 12.17
C TYR A 68 0.80 19.41 11.51
N THR A 69 1.82 19.88 10.79
CA THR A 69 1.78 21.11 10.01
C THR A 69 2.13 20.82 8.54
N ALA A 70 1.90 21.80 7.69
CA ALA A 70 2.27 21.69 6.26
C ALA A 70 3.76 21.35 6.06
N ASP A 71 4.64 21.74 6.99
CA ASP A 71 6.09 21.56 6.85
C ASP A 71 6.56 20.13 7.10
N GLU A 72 5.68 19.26 7.58
CA GLU A 72 5.93 17.82 7.75
C GLU A 72 5.46 17.00 6.55
N LEU A 73 4.77 17.61 5.58
CA LEU A 73 4.20 16.98 4.40
C LEU A 73 4.95 17.36 3.12
N TYR A 74 5.29 16.36 2.32
CA TYR A 74 5.84 16.49 0.97
C TYR A 74 4.91 15.77 -0.03
N LEU A 75 4.27 16.54 -0.93
CA LEU A 75 3.36 15.97 -1.92
C LEU A 75 4.12 15.31 -3.07
N THR A 76 3.69 14.13 -3.45
CA THR A 76 4.38 13.26 -4.42
C THR A 76 3.44 12.79 -5.53
N VAL A 77 4.01 12.20 -6.58
CA VAL A 77 3.24 11.59 -7.68
C VAL A 77 2.78 10.17 -7.34
N GLY A 78 2.16 10.00 -6.16
CA GLY A 78 1.64 8.74 -5.61
C GLY A 78 2.61 8.05 -4.67
N ALA A 79 2.14 6.99 -3.96
CA ALA A 79 2.91 6.28 -2.94
C ALA A 79 4.21 5.65 -3.46
N ALA A 80 4.24 5.16 -4.70
CA ALA A 80 5.47 4.63 -5.29
C ALA A 80 6.58 5.69 -5.33
N ALA A 81 6.25 6.92 -5.75
CA ALA A 81 7.19 8.04 -5.70
C ALA A 81 7.54 8.43 -4.26
N SER A 82 6.57 8.39 -3.32
CA SER A 82 6.83 8.61 -1.89
C SER A 82 7.92 7.66 -1.38
N LEU A 83 7.77 6.37 -1.64
CA LEU A 83 8.75 5.34 -1.27
C LEU A 83 10.11 5.58 -1.93
N CYS A 84 10.14 5.86 -3.24
CA CYS A 84 11.39 6.18 -3.94
C CYS A 84 12.08 7.41 -3.34
N CYS A 85 11.34 8.46 -2.98
CA CYS A 85 11.88 9.66 -2.37
C CYS A 85 12.46 9.38 -0.97
N VAL A 86 11.72 8.64 -0.12
CA VAL A 86 12.18 8.27 1.23
C VAL A 86 13.42 7.38 1.13
N LEU A 87 13.36 6.32 0.35
CA LEU A 87 14.50 5.41 0.17
C LEU A 87 15.72 6.14 -0.42
N GLY A 88 15.49 6.99 -1.45
CA GLY A 88 16.58 7.77 -2.05
C GLY A 88 17.21 8.79 -1.11
N GLY A 89 16.42 9.34 -0.18
CA GLY A 89 16.90 10.29 0.83
C GLY A 89 17.66 9.64 1.99
N LEU A 90 17.28 8.42 2.37
CA LEU A 90 17.81 7.75 3.56
C LEU A 90 18.99 6.81 3.28
N THR A 91 19.08 6.22 2.08
CA THR A 91 19.97 5.09 1.81
C THR A 91 21.40 5.53 1.53
N CYS A 92 22.33 4.97 2.29
CA CYS A 92 23.73 4.89 1.94
C CYS A 92 24.09 3.51 1.37
N PRO A 93 25.12 3.38 0.51
CA PRO A 93 25.52 2.09 -0.04
C PRO A 93 25.78 1.03 1.04
N GLY A 94 25.06 -0.07 0.98
CA GLY A 94 25.18 -1.18 1.91
C GLY A 94 24.20 -1.16 3.08
N ASP A 95 23.38 -0.12 3.21
CA ASP A 95 22.26 -0.11 4.16
C ASP A 95 21.26 -1.23 3.84
N GLU A 96 20.68 -1.79 4.88
CA GLU A 96 19.76 -2.91 4.81
C GLU A 96 18.32 -2.45 5.12
N TYR A 97 17.38 -2.98 4.35
CA TYR A 97 15.95 -2.79 4.59
C TYR A 97 15.27 -4.13 4.79
N ILE A 98 14.38 -4.22 5.77
CA ILE A 98 13.64 -5.44 6.08
C ILE A 98 12.24 -5.34 5.50
N LEU A 99 11.81 -6.42 4.82
CA LEU A 99 10.47 -6.64 4.29
C LEU A 99 9.86 -7.88 4.94
N PHE A 100 8.56 -7.87 5.18
CA PHE A 100 7.81 -9.03 5.66
C PHE A 100 7.05 -9.65 4.48
N ALA A 101 7.35 -10.89 4.13
CA ALA A 101 6.58 -11.59 3.12
C ALA A 101 5.20 -12.02 3.67
N PRO A 102 4.13 -11.96 2.85
CA PRO A 102 4.14 -11.45 1.49
C PRO A 102 4.19 -9.92 1.42
N TYR A 103 4.95 -9.38 0.48
CA TYR A 103 5.16 -7.94 0.30
C TYR A 103 4.93 -7.49 -1.14
N PHE A 104 4.67 -6.21 -1.35
CA PHE A 104 4.54 -5.62 -2.68
C PHE A 104 5.89 -5.68 -3.44
N PRO A 105 5.98 -6.36 -4.60
CA PRO A 105 7.24 -6.70 -5.25
C PRO A 105 8.15 -5.51 -5.54
N GLU A 106 7.57 -4.35 -5.85
CA GLU A 106 8.30 -3.15 -6.20
C GLU A 106 9.15 -2.59 -5.05
N TYR A 107 8.89 -2.95 -3.78
CA TYR A 107 9.77 -2.54 -2.67
C TYR A 107 11.21 -2.98 -2.90
N ARG A 108 11.41 -4.22 -3.37
CA ARG A 108 12.74 -4.71 -3.71
C ARG A 108 13.39 -3.86 -4.81
N VAL A 109 12.63 -3.56 -5.86
CA VAL A 109 13.12 -2.74 -6.99
C VAL A 109 13.52 -1.34 -6.51
N PHE A 110 12.72 -0.72 -5.64
CA PHE A 110 13.01 0.62 -5.12
C PHE A 110 14.25 0.62 -4.21
N ILE A 111 14.39 -0.37 -3.31
CA ILE A 111 15.54 -0.48 -2.40
C ILE A 111 16.82 -0.78 -3.18
N GLU A 112 16.80 -1.75 -4.09
CA GLU A 112 17.97 -2.12 -4.89
C GLU A 112 18.35 -1.01 -5.88
N GLY A 113 17.38 -0.27 -6.40
CA GLY A 113 17.57 0.89 -7.27
C GLY A 113 18.40 2.01 -6.63
N VAL A 114 18.29 2.18 -5.31
CA VAL A 114 19.09 3.13 -4.52
C VAL A 114 20.32 2.47 -3.87
N LYS A 115 20.69 1.24 -4.29
CA LYS A 115 21.84 0.44 -3.80
C LYS A 115 21.70 -0.01 -2.34
N GLY A 116 20.50 -0.03 -1.80
CA GLY A 116 20.18 -0.70 -0.54
C GLY A 116 20.13 -2.22 -0.72
N LYS A 117 20.19 -2.94 0.38
CA LYS A 117 20.07 -4.40 0.43
C LYS A 117 18.72 -4.79 1.06
N VAL A 118 18.06 -5.78 0.46
CA VAL A 118 16.80 -6.31 0.97
C VAL A 118 17.08 -7.54 1.85
N LYS A 119 16.46 -7.54 3.04
CA LYS A 119 16.27 -8.73 3.87
C LYS A 119 14.79 -9.06 3.95
N VAL A 120 14.43 -10.29 3.66
CA VAL A 120 13.04 -10.74 3.69
C VAL A 120 12.85 -11.66 4.89
N ILE A 121 11.86 -11.32 5.72
CA ILE A 121 11.35 -12.21 6.75
C ILE A 121 10.33 -13.13 6.08
N PRO A 122 10.47 -14.45 6.20
CA PRO A 122 9.53 -15.41 5.64
C PRO A 122 8.08 -15.15 6.13
N PRO A 123 7.06 -15.51 5.32
CA PRO A 123 5.68 -15.37 5.76
C PRO A 123 5.37 -16.36 6.89
N GLU A 124 4.56 -15.93 7.86
CA GLU A 124 3.81 -16.84 8.71
C GLU A 124 2.54 -17.24 7.91
N PRO A 125 2.42 -18.51 7.47
CA PRO A 125 1.47 -18.85 6.38
C PRO A 125 0.01 -18.98 6.85
N GLU A 126 -0.24 -19.10 8.14
CA GLU A 126 -1.60 -19.32 8.66
C GLU A 126 -2.38 -18.00 8.80
N HIS A 127 -1.69 -16.89 9.12
CA HIS A 127 -2.34 -15.59 9.38
C HIS A 127 -1.62 -14.41 8.74
N PHE A 128 -0.49 -14.62 8.09
CA PHE A 128 0.39 -13.58 7.50
C PHE A 128 0.76 -12.47 8.49
N GLN A 129 0.97 -12.85 9.75
CA GLN A 129 1.50 -11.96 10.77
C GLN A 129 3.04 -11.99 10.76
N ILE A 130 3.66 -11.11 11.55
CA ILE A 130 5.12 -10.99 11.62
C ILE A 130 5.71 -12.14 12.45
N ASP A 131 6.66 -12.90 11.90
CA ASP A 131 7.55 -13.75 12.67
C ASP A 131 8.58 -12.87 13.40
N PHE A 132 8.29 -12.55 14.66
CA PHE A 132 9.14 -11.68 15.47
C PHE A 132 10.48 -12.30 15.82
N SER A 133 10.58 -13.64 15.91
CA SER A 133 11.86 -14.32 16.14
C SER A 133 12.80 -14.16 14.96
N ALA A 134 12.30 -14.42 13.75
CA ALA A 134 13.06 -14.23 12.53
C ALA A 134 13.39 -12.74 12.30
N PHE A 135 12.44 -11.84 12.61
CA PHE A 135 12.64 -10.40 12.49
C PHE A 135 13.75 -9.90 13.41
N GLU A 136 13.71 -10.23 14.70
CA GLU A 136 14.73 -9.79 15.67
C GLU A 136 16.14 -10.23 15.30
N GLN A 137 16.29 -11.45 14.75
CA GLN A 137 17.55 -11.99 14.28
C GLN A 137 18.06 -11.30 12.99
N ALA A 138 17.15 -10.83 12.14
CA ALA A 138 17.48 -10.18 10.89
C ALA A 138 17.97 -8.74 11.06
N VAL A 139 17.58 -8.05 12.16
CA VAL A 139 17.99 -6.66 12.42
C VAL A 139 19.48 -6.61 12.80
N THR A 140 20.25 -5.83 12.06
CA THR A 140 21.72 -5.65 12.27
C THR A 140 22.05 -4.17 12.42
N CYS A 141 23.32 -3.88 12.77
CA CYS A 141 23.85 -2.51 12.80
C CYS A 141 23.84 -1.80 11.42
N ARG A 142 23.47 -2.49 10.34
CA ARG A 142 23.31 -1.92 8.99
C ARG A 142 21.84 -1.71 8.63
N THR A 143 20.93 -2.12 9.47
CA THR A 143 19.48 -1.94 9.21
C THR A 143 19.14 -0.46 9.28
N LYS A 144 18.83 0.11 8.11
CA LYS A 144 18.40 1.51 7.97
C LYS A 144 16.90 1.67 8.20
N GLY A 145 16.12 0.72 7.72
CA GLY A 145 14.68 0.80 7.86
C GLY A 145 13.95 -0.52 7.66
N VAL A 146 12.67 -0.48 8.00
CA VAL A 146 11.71 -1.57 7.84
C VAL A 146 10.52 -1.01 7.09
N ILE A 147 10.01 -1.71 6.07
CA ILE A 147 8.81 -1.31 5.35
C ILE A 147 7.66 -2.21 5.79
N ILE A 148 6.55 -1.57 6.20
CA ILE A 148 5.28 -2.24 6.45
C ILE A 148 4.20 -1.69 5.52
N ASN A 149 3.22 -2.54 5.19
CA ASN A 149 2.04 -2.18 4.43
C ASN A 149 0.82 -2.81 5.10
N SER A 150 -0.04 -1.99 5.69
CA SER A 150 -1.22 -2.44 6.46
C SER A 150 -2.36 -1.43 6.31
N PRO A 151 -3.51 -1.85 5.73
CA PRO A 151 -3.83 -3.16 5.15
C PRO A 151 -2.89 -3.59 4.02
N ASN A 152 -2.60 -4.89 3.92
CA ASN A 152 -1.52 -5.42 3.13
C ASN A 152 -1.90 -5.75 1.67
N ASN A 153 -1.02 -5.44 0.75
CA ASN A 153 -0.97 -6.02 -0.58
C ASN A 153 0.21 -7.03 -0.60
N PRO A 154 -0.04 -8.36 -0.74
CA PRO A 154 -1.22 -8.97 -1.36
C PRO A 154 -2.22 -9.63 -0.39
N SER A 155 -1.95 -9.74 0.90
CA SER A 155 -2.71 -10.63 1.80
C SER A 155 -4.04 -10.04 2.31
N GLY A 156 -4.24 -8.73 2.24
CA GLY A 156 -5.40 -8.06 2.85
C GLY A 156 -5.37 -8.01 4.39
N VAL A 157 -4.33 -8.55 5.01
CA VAL A 157 -4.21 -8.58 6.47
C VAL A 157 -3.93 -7.19 7.03
N VAL A 158 -4.51 -6.90 8.19
CA VAL A 158 -4.25 -5.69 8.98
C VAL A 158 -3.44 -6.06 10.21
N TYR A 159 -2.32 -5.37 10.44
CA TYR A 159 -1.55 -5.54 11.65
C TYR A 159 -2.27 -4.91 12.84
N SER A 160 -2.45 -5.69 13.89
CA SER A 160 -3.06 -5.20 15.13
C SER A 160 -2.14 -4.19 15.84
N ARG A 161 -2.73 -3.37 16.73
CA ARG A 161 -1.95 -2.50 17.62
C ARG A 161 -0.88 -3.29 18.38
N GLN A 162 -1.22 -4.46 18.92
CA GLN A 162 -0.29 -5.33 19.63
C GLN A 162 0.87 -5.80 18.75
N THR A 163 0.60 -6.15 17.49
CA THR A 163 1.64 -6.52 16.51
C THR A 163 2.61 -5.37 16.29
N LEU A 164 2.08 -4.15 16.09
CA LEU A 164 2.90 -2.96 15.85
C LEU A 164 3.68 -2.52 17.11
N GLU A 165 3.11 -2.65 18.29
CA GLU A 165 3.80 -2.37 19.57
C GLU A 165 4.95 -3.33 19.81
N THR A 166 4.78 -4.63 19.48
CA THR A 166 5.86 -5.62 19.55
C THR A 166 6.97 -5.31 18.56
N LEU A 167 6.62 -4.97 17.31
CA LEU A 167 7.57 -4.51 16.29
C LEU A 167 8.37 -3.30 16.81
N ALA A 168 7.68 -2.29 17.33
CA ALA A 168 8.27 -1.06 17.84
C ALA A 168 9.20 -1.32 19.05
N ALA A 169 8.86 -2.27 19.93
CA ALA A 169 9.69 -2.64 21.07
C ALA A 169 11.03 -3.23 20.61
N ILE A 170 11.01 -4.12 19.62
CA ILE A 170 12.23 -4.70 19.02
C ILE A 170 13.07 -3.59 18.38
N LEU A 171 12.45 -2.71 17.58
CA LEU A 171 13.18 -1.61 16.93
C LEU A 171 13.87 -0.70 17.96
N ARG A 172 13.17 -0.27 19.02
CA ARG A 172 13.77 0.55 20.10
C ARG A 172 14.95 -0.15 20.79
N ALA A 173 14.85 -1.45 21.04
CA ALA A 173 15.93 -2.21 21.63
C ALA A 173 17.17 -2.26 20.71
N LYS A 174 16.93 -2.42 19.40
CA LYS A 174 18.03 -2.46 18.40
C LYS A 174 18.63 -1.06 18.16
N GLU A 175 17.84 0.00 18.16
CA GLU A 175 18.37 1.39 18.14
C GLU A 175 19.27 1.69 19.32
N ALA A 176 18.84 1.30 20.53
CA ALA A 176 19.66 1.45 21.72
C ALA A 176 20.95 0.64 21.65
N LEU A 177 20.91 -0.55 21.05
CA LEU A 177 22.07 -1.41 20.88
C LEU A 177 23.07 -0.88 19.85
N TYR A 178 22.59 -0.36 18.72
CA TYR A 178 23.41 0.06 17.59
C TYR A 178 23.75 1.55 17.57
N GLY A 179 23.05 2.37 18.35
CA GLY A 179 23.32 3.80 18.48
C GLY A 179 22.90 4.66 17.29
N HIS A 180 21.93 4.20 16.48
CA HIS A 180 21.38 4.94 15.37
C HIS A 180 19.88 4.63 15.17
N PRO A 181 19.09 5.54 14.57
CA PRO A 181 17.67 5.30 14.30
C PRO A 181 17.51 4.19 13.25
N ILE A 182 16.40 3.44 13.39
CA ILE A 182 15.91 2.48 12.40
C ILE A 182 14.50 2.94 11.97
N TYR A 183 14.39 3.51 10.78
CA TYR A 183 13.14 4.12 10.34
C TYR A 183 12.09 3.07 9.97
N LEU A 184 10.87 3.23 10.48
CA LEU A 184 9.71 2.45 10.08
C LEU A 184 8.97 3.19 8.96
N ILE A 185 9.05 2.67 7.74
CA ILE A 185 8.38 3.23 6.57
C ILE A 185 7.02 2.56 6.46
N SER A 186 5.96 3.31 6.76
CA SER A 186 4.57 2.84 6.69
C SER A 186 3.97 3.21 5.34
N ASP A 187 3.80 2.22 4.47
CA ASP A 187 3.12 2.36 3.18
C ASP A 187 1.62 2.15 3.36
N GLU A 188 0.83 3.23 3.24
CA GLU A 188 -0.57 3.27 3.68
C GLU A 188 -1.59 3.61 2.59
N PRO A 189 -1.47 3.13 1.35
CA PRO A 189 -2.45 3.45 0.30
C PRO A 189 -3.84 2.83 0.54
N TYR A 190 -3.95 1.86 1.45
CA TYR A 190 -5.18 1.12 1.75
C TYR A 190 -5.79 1.47 3.11
N ARG A 191 -5.26 2.47 3.84
CA ARG A 191 -5.68 2.81 5.21
C ARG A 191 -7.20 2.91 5.38
N GLU A 192 -7.89 3.54 4.44
CA GLU A 192 -9.33 3.75 4.48
C GLU A 192 -10.14 2.52 4.04
N ILE A 193 -9.48 1.50 3.45
CA ILE A 193 -10.14 0.27 3.01
C ILE A 193 -9.95 -0.79 4.08
N ALA A 194 -10.72 -0.68 5.15
CA ALA A 194 -10.79 -1.65 6.23
C ALA A 194 -12.25 -2.11 6.40
N PHE A 195 -12.45 -3.38 6.71
CA PHE A 195 -13.75 -4.04 6.76
C PHE A 195 -14.13 -4.44 8.18
N HIS A 196 -15.42 -4.65 8.41
CA HIS A 196 -15.97 -5.21 9.67
C HIS A 196 -15.53 -4.43 10.92
N GLY A 197 -15.27 -3.14 10.81
CA GLY A 197 -14.82 -2.31 11.91
C GLY A 197 -13.40 -2.60 12.41
N VAL A 198 -12.58 -3.25 11.59
CA VAL A 198 -11.17 -3.49 11.92
C VAL A 198 -10.45 -2.15 12.05
N GLU A 199 -9.82 -1.92 13.20
CA GLU A 199 -8.97 -0.74 13.42
C GLU A 199 -7.67 -0.87 12.62
N VAL A 200 -7.33 0.18 11.87
CA VAL A 200 -5.99 0.36 11.28
C VAL A 200 -5.23 1.34 12.16
N PRO A 201 -4.30 0.88 13.01
CA PRO A 201 -3.62 1.75 13.97
C PRO A 201 -2.80 2.84 13.27
N TRP A 202 -2.70 4.03 13.90
CA TRP A 202 -1.84 5.10 13.41
C TRP A 202 -0.40 4.87 13.88
N VAL A 203 0.45 4.40 12.96
CA VAL A 203 1.80 3.91 13.28
C VAL A 203 2.70 4.96 13.94
N PRO A 204 2.66 6.26 13.57
CA PRO A 204 3.45 7.30 14.24
C PRO A 204 3.21 7.42 15.75
N GLN A 205 2.02 7.05 16.26
CA GLN A 205 1.74 7.02 17.71
C GLN A 205 2.38 5.84 18.44
N ILE A 206 2.75 4.80 17.70
CA ILE A 206 3.32 3.57 18.26
C ILE A 206 4.84 3.60 18.24
N TYR A 207 5.41 4.14 17.16
CA TYR A 207 6.86 4.23 16.99
C TYR A 207 7.25 5.60 16.44
N LYS A 208 8.09 6.35 17.17
CA LYS A 208 8.42 7.76 16.85
C LYS A 208 9.12 7.92 15.50
N ASP A 209 10.04 7.00 15.14
CA ASP A 209 10.83 7.07 13.91
C ASP A 209 10.07 6.45 12.71
N THR A 210 8.77 6.82 12.60
CA THR A 210 7.87 6.39 11.52
C THR A 210 7.75 7.47 10.46
N ILE A 211 7.96 7.09 9.19
CA ILE A 211 7.71 7.90 8.00
C ILE A 211 6.53 7.27 7.27
N VAL A 212 5.49 8.07 6.98
CA VAL A 212 4.29 7.59 6.30
C VAL A 212 4.36 7.92 4.82
N CYS A 213 4.13 6.91 3.96
CA CYS A 213 3.94 7.05 2.53
C CYS A 213 2.47 6.77 2.19
N TYR A 214 1.79 7.73 1.58
CA TYR A 214 0.36 7.64 1.32
C TYR A 214 0.02 7.93 -0.14
N SER A 215 -1.14 7.44 -0.61
CA SER A 215 -1.69 7.73 -1.93
C SER A 215 -3.21 7.85 -1.90
N PHE A 216 -3.75 8.83 -2.63
CA PHE A 216 -5.19 8.96 -2.89
C PHE A 216 -5.70 8.01 -3.98
N SER A 217 -4.84 7.17 -4.55
CA SER A 217 -5.18 6.22 -5.60
C SER A 217 -6.29 5.25 -5.22
N LYS A 218 -6.41 4.91 -3.91
CA LYS A 218 -7.33 3.88 -3.43
C LYS A 218 -8.49 4.48 -2.64
N SER A 219 -8.20 5.37 -1.70
CA SER A 219 -9.22 6.03 -0.87
C SER A 219 -10.21 6.85 -1.69
N LEU A 220 -9.74 7.62 -2.67
CA LEU A 220 -10.56 8.44 -3.55
C LEU A 220 -10.79 7.85 -4.95
N SER A 221 -10.31 6.63 -5.22
CA SER A 221 -10.35 6.03 -6.57
C SER A 221 -9.70 6.94 -7.65
N LEU A 222 -8.54 7.50 -7.37
CA LEU A 222 -7.80 8.41 -8.25
C LEU A 222 -6.43 7.85 -8.68
N PRO A 223 -6.31 6.59 -9.13
CA PRO A 223 -5.01 6.02 -9.47
C PRO A 223 -4.34 6.72 -10.68
N GLY A 224 -5.13 7.27 -11.60
CA GLY A 224 -4.66 7.98 -12.79
C GLY A 224 -4.11 9.36 -12.50
N GLU A 225 -4.53 10.00 -11.41
CA GLU A 225 -4.16 11.38 -11.08
C GLU A 225 -2.78 11.50 -10.41
N ARG A 226 -2.21 10.37 -10.00
CA ARG A 226 -0.85 10.28 -9.46
C ARG A 226 -0.60 11.27 -8.33
N LEU A 227 -1.37 11.17 -7.25
CA LEU A 227 -1.19 12.00 -6.07
C LEU A 227 -1.04 11.18 -4.79
N GLY A 228 -0.08 11.58 -3.98
CA GLY A 228 0.22 11.04 -2.67
C GLY A 228 1.04 12.01 -1.84
N TYR A 229 1.53 11.57 -0.71
CA TYR A 229 2.42 12.35 0.12
C TYR A 229 3.37 11.48 0.95
N VAL A 230 4.47 12.10 1.38
CA VAL A 230 5.28 11.64 2.51
C VAL A 230 4.95 12.53 3.70
N LEU A 231 4.72 11.92 4.86
CA LEU A 231 4.68 12.60 6.15
C LEU A 231 5.92 12.21 6.95
N VAL A 232 6.70 13.21 7.33
CA VAL A 232 7.85 13.07 8.24
C VAL A 232 7.51 13.84 9.52
N PRO A 233 6.92 13.18 10.54
CA PRO A 233 6.59 13.83 11.81
C PRO A 233 7.82 14.45 12.49
N LYS A 234 7.67 15.59 13.16
CA LYS A 234 8.75 16.28 13.88
C LYS A 234 9.39 15.43 14.98
N GLN A 235 8.68 14.42 15.48
CA GLN A 235 9.22 13.49 16.48
C GLN A 235 10.25 12.49 15.91
N VAL A 236 10.32 12.35 14.58
CA VAL A 236 11.30 11.48 13.89
C VAL A 236 12.71 11.99 14.22
N THR A 237 13.62 11.07 14.52
CA THR A 237 15.03 11.41 14.73
C THR A 237 15.59 12.05 13.45
N ASP A 238 16.21 13.23 13.61
CA ASP A 238 16.73 14.04 12.49
C ASP A 238 15.66 14.48 11.47
N ALA A 239 14.42 14.73 11.92
CA ALA A 239 13.25 15.00 11.08
C ALA A 239 13.51 16.01 9.96
N ASP A 240 14.13 17.15 10.26
CA ASP A 240 14.41 18.21 9.28
C ASP A 240 15.37 17.71 8.18
N SER A 241 16.39 16.95 8.56
CA SER A 241 17.36 16.36 7.62
C SER A 241 16.72 15.25 6.78
N VAL A 242 15.90 14.40 7.40
CA VAL A 242 15.13 13.35 6.72
C VAL A 242 14.16 13.94 5.71
N TYR A 243 13.42 14.99 6.10
CA TYR A 243 12.51 15.69 5.20
C TYR A 243 13.27 16.34 4.03
N ALA A 244 14.34 17.07 4.30
CA ALA A 244 15.16 17.73 3.27
C ALA A 244 15.79 16.71 2.30
N ALA A 245 16.30 15.59 2.81
CA ALA A 245 16.85 14.52 1.99
C ALA A 245 15.78 13.84 1.12
N THR A 246 14.59 13.58 1.66
CA THR A 246 13.45 13.02 0.93
C THR A 246 13.01 13.95 -0.20
N ALA A 247 12.86 15.25 0.05
CA ALA A 247 12.50 16.22 -0.96
C ALA A 247 13.61 16.39 -2.02
N GLY A 248 14.89 16.35 -1.59
CA GLY A 248 16.06 16.35 -2.46
C GLY A 248 16.11 15.14 -3.39
N ALA A 249 15.81 13.96 -2.86
CA ALA A 249 15.71 12.73 -3.64
C ALA A 249 14.58 12.82 -4.69
N GLY A 250 13.41 13.36 -4.34
CA GLY A 250 12.32 13.58 -5.27
C GLY A 250 12.71 14.48 -6.45
N ARG A 251 13.49 15.53 -6.19
CA ARG A 251 14.04 16.38 -7.25
C ARG A 251 15.05 15.65 -8.12
N SER A 252 15.97 14.90 -7.52
CA SER A 252 17.02 14.18 -8.26
C SER A 252 16.45 13.07 -9.13
N GLN A 253 15.31 12.49 -8.75
CA GLN A 253 14.58 11.46 -9.49
C GLN A 253 13.62 12.04 -10.55
N GLY A 254 13.50 13.37 -10.64
CA GLY A 254 12.68 14.05 -11.63
C GLY A 254 11.20 14.22 -11.25
N TYR A 255 10.81 13.92 -10.01
CA TYR A 255 9.42 14.06 -9.59
C TYR A 255 8.99 15.50 -9.29
N VAL A 256 9.85 16.43 -9.19
CA VAL A 256 9.81 17.86 -8.88
C VAL A 256 8.52 18.38 -8.20
N ASN A 257 7.35 18.19 -8.83
CA ASN A 257 6.02 18.57 -8.31
C ASN A 257 4.98 17.50 -8.64
N ALA A 258 4.03 17.30 -7.74
CA ALA A 258 2.79 16.60 -8.04
C ALA A 258 1.86 17.47 -8.91
N PRO A 259 0.85 16.89 -9.63
CA PRO A 259 -0.09 17.64 -10.47
C PRO A 259 -0.84 18.73 -9.69
N SER A 260 -0.69 20.01 -10.10
CA SER A 260 -1.12 21.18 -9.30
C SER A 260 -2.63 21.22 -9.04
N LEU A 261 -3.46 20.88 -10.03
CA LEU A 261 -4.92 20.79 -9.87
C LEU A 261 -5.27 19.75 -8.80
N PHE A 262 -4.73 18.53 -8.91
CA PHE A 262 -5.12 17.44 -8.01
C PHE A 262 -4.55 17.55 -6.60
N GLN A 263 -3.46 18.29 -6.39
CA GLN A 263 -3.04 18.65 -5.03
C GLN A 263 -4.17 19.38 -4.27
N ARG A 264 -4.83 20.34 -4.92
CA ARG A 264 -5.91 21.13 -4.32
C ARG A 264 -7.21 20.34 -4.22
N VAL A 265 -7.58 19.60 -5.29
CA VAL A 265 -8.78 18.75 -5.30
C VAL A 265 -8.70 17.71 -4.19
N ALA A 266 -7.62 16.94 -4.11
CA ALA A 266 -7.50 15.89 -3.10
C ALA A 266 -7.39 16.45 -1.68
N ALA A 267 -6.78 17.63 -1.49
CA ALA A 267 -6.74 18.28 -0.19
C ALA A 267 -8.14 18.72 0.29
N GLU A 268 -9.02 19.15 -0.61
CA GLU A 268 -10.41 19.47 -0.25
C GLU A 268 -11.26 18.22 -0.02
N CYS A 269 -10.91 17.09 -0.64
CA CYS A 269 -11.63 15.83 -0.57
C CYS A 269 -10.96 14.78 0.34
N CYS A 270 -9.92 15.14 1.09
CA CYS A 270 -9.09 14.19 1.84
C CYS A 270 -9.82 13.46 2.99
N ASP A 271 -10.96 13.96 3.42
CA ASP A 271 -11.83 13.31 4.41
C ASP A 271 -12.90 12.40 3.77
N LEU A 272 -12.97 12.35 2.45
CA LEU A 272 -13.90 11.49 1.71
C LEU A 272 -13.26 10.14 1.40
N THR A 273 -14.12 9.15 1.15
CA THR A 273 -13.72 7.81 0.72
C THR A 273 -14.67 7.33 -0.36
N ALA A 274 -14.14 6.66 -1.39
CA ALA A 274 -14.96 5.97 -2.38
C ALA A 274 -15.83 4.87 -1.72
N ASN A 275 -16.84 4.35 -2.42
CA ASN A 275 -17.76 3.36 -1.85
C ASN A 275 -17.05 2.01 -1.60
N ILE A 276 -16.38 1.89 -0.46
CA ILE A 276 -15.66 0.66 -0.04
C ILE A 276 -16.59 -0.52 0.25
N GLY A 277 -17.89 -0.29 0.49
CA GLY A 277 -18.87 -1.36 0.73
C GLY A 277 -18.99 -2.35 -0.43
N VAL A 278 -18.64 -1.93 -1.65
CA VAL A 278 -18.54 -2.84 -2.80
C VAL A 278 -17.39 -3.84 -2.59
N TYR A 279 -16.24 -3.37 -2.12
CA TYR A 279 -15.07 -4.24 -1.88
C TYR A 279 -15.31 -5.19 -0.72
N GLU A 280 -15.97 -4.74 0.35
CA GLU A 280 -16.33 -5.60 1.49
C GLU A 280 -17.25 -6.75 1.05
N ARG A 281 -18.28 -6.45 0.24
CA ARG A 281 -19.16 -7.46 -0.34
C ARG A 281 -18.41 -8.42 -1.27
N ASN A 282 -17.55 -7.91 -2.14
CA ASN A 282 -16.74 -8.72 -3.05
C ASN A 282 -15.80 -9.64 -2.28
N CYS A 283 -15.19 -9.14 -1.20
CA CYS A 283 -14.36 -9.91 -0.29
C CYS A 283 -15.12 -11.09 0.31
N ALA A 284 -16.31 -10.84 0.87
CA ALA A 284 -17.13 -11.89 1.48
C ALA A 284 -17.52 -12.96 0.44
N LEU A 285 -18.04 -12.53 -0.71
CA LEU A 285 -18.49 -13.42 -1.78
C LEU A 285 -17.36 -14.36 -2.28
N LEU A 286 -16.16 -13.80 -2.52
CA LEU A 286 -15.01 -14.60 -2.95
C LEU A 286 -14.47 -15.49 -1.84
N THR A 287 -14.35 -14.97 -0.61
CA THR A 287 -13.80 -15.75 0.51
C THR A 287 -14.67 -16.96 0.80
N ASP A 288 -15.98 -16.76 0.89
CA ASP A 288 -16.94 -17.85 1.18
C ASP A 288 -16.97 -18.86 0.03
N GLY A 289 -17.09 -18.38 -1.22
CA GLY A 289 -17.10 -19.26 -2.38
C GLY A 289 -15.82 -20.09 -2.54
N LEU A 290 -14.65 -19.50 -2.35
CA LEU A 290 -13.38 -20.21 -2.45
C LEU A 290 -13.23 -21.26 -1.32
N ARG A 291 -13.62 -20.93 -0.09
CA ARG A 291 -13.59 -21.87 1.04
C ARG A 291 -14.51 -23.07 0.81
N GLU A 292 -15.71 -22.86 0.29
CA GLU A 292 -16.64 -23.94 -0.10
C GLU A 292 -16.04 -24.87 -1.16
N MET A 293 -15.17 -24.36 -2.01
CA MET A 293 -14.45 -25.13 -3.06
C MET A 293 -13.16 -25.79 -2.55
N GLY A 294 -12.82 -25.62 -1.25
CA GLY A 294 -11.65 -26.26 -0.63
C GLY A 294 -10.36 -25.43 -0.68
N TYR A 295 -10.40 -24.17 -1.12
CA TYR A 295 -9.23 -23.30 -1.02
C TYR A 295 -9.01 -22.84 0.42
N HIS A 296 -7.75 -22.80 0.84
CA HIS A 296 -7.38 -22.19 2.12
C HIS A 296 -7.23 -20.69 1.93
N VAL A 297 -8.09 -19.91 2.59
CA VAL A 297 -8.15 -18.44 2.49
C VAL A 297 -8.06 -17.81 3.86
N VAL A 298 -7.00 -17.04 4.11
CA VAL A 298 -6.89 -16.16 5.29
C VAL A 298 -7.87 -15.00 5.13
N GLN A 299 -8.64 -14.71 6.20
CA GLN A 299 -9.64 -13.63 6.16
C GLN A 299 -8.96 -12.26 6.07
N PRO A 300 -9.19 -11.48 4.99
CA PRO A 300 -8.67 -10.11 4.94
C PRO A 300 -9.40 -9.20 5.91
N GLY A 301 -8.66 -8.29 6.53
CA GLY A 301 -9.22 -7.20 7.31
C GLY A 301 -9.38 -5.90 6.52
N GLY A 302 -8.79 -5.84 5.31
CA GLY A 302 -8.84 -4.64 4.47
C GLY A 302 -8.17 -4.83 3.11
N ALA A 303 -7.84 -3.71 2.45
CA ALA A 303 -7.41 -3.64 1.06
C ALA A 303 -8.47 -4.23 0.11
N PHE A 304 -8.09 -4.74 -1.04
CA PHE A 304 -9.00 -5.42 -1.96
C PHE A 304 -8.31 -6.62 -2.63
N TYR A 305 -7.58 -7.39 -1.80
CA TYR A 305 -6.84 -8.57 -2.24
C TYR A 305 -7.18 -9.77 -1.35
N LEU A 306 -7.26 -10.93 -1.99
CA LEU A 306 -7.18 -12.25 -1.37
C LEU A 306 -5.85 -12.90 -1.74
N PHE A 307 -5.32 -13.69 -0.81
CA PHE A 307 -4.06 -14.39 -1.02
C PHE A 307 -4.19 -15.87 -0.59
N PRO A 308 -5.00 -16.66 -1.32
CA PRO A 308 -5.22 -18.05 -1.01
C PRO A 308 -3.98 -18.90 -1.25
N ARG A 309 -3.92 -20.08 -0.59
CA ARG A 309 -2.96 -21.12 -0.91
C ARG A 309 -3.35 -21.76 -2.26
N SER A 310 -2.36 -21.98 -3.14
CA SER A 310 -2.56 -22.71 -4.41
C SER A 310 -2.86 -24.19 -4.14
N LEU A 311 -3.59 -24.84 -5.05
CA LEU A 311 -3.97 -26.24 -4.91
C LEU A 311 -2.83 -27.21 -5.26
N GLU A 312 -1.71 -26.69 -5.74
CA GLU A 312 -0.45 -27.38 -5.92
C GLU A 312 0.71 -26.52 -5.41
N PRO A 313 1.86 -27.12 -5.03
CA PRO A 313 2.98 -26.38 -4.46
C PRO A 313 3.61 -25.35 -5.40
N ASP A 314 3.56 -25.60 -6.71
CA ASP A 314 4.07 -24.67 -7.74
C ASP A 314 2.98 -23.66 -8.12
N ASP A 315 3.05 -22.48 -7.52
CA ASP A 315 2.11 -21.38 -7.75
C ASP A 315 2.18 -20.81 -9.18
N MET A 316 3.32 -20.97 -9.86
CA MET A 316 3.46 -20.60 -11.28
C MET A 316 2.68 -21.58 -12.16
N ALA A 317 2.87 -22.89 -11.94
CA ALA A 317 2.13 -23.94 -12.67
C ALA A 317 0.62 -23.83 -12.39
N PHE A 318 0.23 -23.58 -11.14
CA PHE A 318 -1.15 -23.30 -10.76
C PHE A 318 -1.75 -22.13 -11.55
N SER A 319 -1.02 -21.00 -11.62
CA SER A 319 -1.49 -19.80 -12.32
C SER A 319 -1.59 -20.01 -13.84
N GLU A 320 -0.68 -20.81 -14.44
CA GLU A 320 -0.78 -21.20 -15.85
C GLU A 320 -1.98 -22.12 -16.11
N ARG A 321 -2.25 -23.06 -15.20
CA ARG A 321 -3.45 -23.91 -15.29
C ARG A 321 -4.73 -23.10 -15.17
N ALA A 322 -4.77 -22.10 -14.27
CA ALA A 322 -5.93 -21.21 -14.09
C ALA A 322 -6.35 -20.51 -15.39
N LYS A 323 -5.39 -20.18 -16.27
CA LYS A 323 -5.68 -19.58 -17.58
C LYS A 323 -6.52 -20.48 -18.49
N GLN A 324 -6.45 -21.80 -18.34
CA GLN A 324 -7.29 -22.74 -19.08
C GLN A 324 -8.77 -22.66 -18.67
N PHE A 325 -9.05 -22.02 -17.53
CA PHE A 325 -10.38 -21.73 -17.01
C PHE A 325 -10.72 -20.23 -17.11
N ASP A 326 -10.03 -19.51 -17.99
CA ASP A 326 -10.20 -18.06 -18.22
C ASP A 326 -9.89 -17.17 -17.01
N LEU A 327 -9.17 -17.68 -15.99
CA LEU A 327 -8.80 -16.95 -14.78
C LEU A 327 -7.38 -16.40 -14.90
N LEU A 328 -7.19 -15.08 -14.72
CA LEU A 328 -5.87 -14.46 -14.62
C LEU A 328 -5.57 -14.14 -13.16
N LEU A 329 -4.63 -14.88 -12.58
CA LEU A 329 -4.20 -14.81 -11.19
C LEU A 329 -2.72 -14.46 -11.12
N VAL A 330 -2.27 -13.89 -9.99
CA VAL A 330 -0.85 -13.55 -9.83
C VAL A 330 -0.18 -14.52 -8.87
N PRO A 331 0.89 -15.22 -9.30
CA PRO A 331 1.61 -16.17 -8.45
C PRO A 331 2.21 -15.52 -7.20
N GLY A 332 2.17 -16.24 -6.09
CA GLY A 332 2.64 -15.80 -4.78
C GLY A 332 4.16 -15.68 -4.67
N SER A 333 4.91 -16.44 -5.47
CA SER A 333 6.36 -16.37 -5.55
C SER A 333 6.89 -14.95 -5.78
N GLY A 334 6.18 -14.16 -6.61
CA GLY A 334 6.51 -12.76 -6.86
C GLY A 334 6.41 -11.87 -5.62
N PHE A 335 5.60 -12.26 -4.64
CA PHE A 335 5.42 -11.55 -3.36
C PHE A 335 6.28 -12.12 -2.22
N GLY A 336 7.20 -13.04 -2.53
CA GLY A 336 8.04 -13.72 -1.54
C GLY A 336 7.32 -14.83 -0.75
N ALA A 337 6.18 -15.31 -1.20
CA ALA A 337 5.37 -16.34 -0.55
C ALA A 337 4.90 -17.42 -1.56
N PRO A 338 5.82 -18.30 -1.99
CA PRO A 338 5.49 -19.38 -2.93
C PRO A 338 4.37 -20.28 -2.38
N GLY A 339 3.66 -20.97 -3.28
CA GLY A 339 2.53 -21.82 -2.93
C GLY A 339 1.24 -21.05 -2.62
N HIS A 340 1.16 -19.78 -3.00
CA HIS A 340 -0.03 -18.91 -2.89
C HIS A 340 -0.29 -18.20 -4.21
N PHE A 341 -1.43 -17.53 -4.31
CA PHE A 341 -1.75 -16.65 -5.44
C PHE A 341 -2.59 -15.47 -5.00
N ARG A 342 -2.45 -14.34 -5.70
CA ARG A 342 -3.23 -13.14 -5.41
C ARG A 342 -4.44 -13.02 -6.34
N ILE A 343 -5.57 -12.65 -5.75
CA ILE A 343 -6.80 -12.20 -6.42
C ILE A 343 -7.01 -10.72 -6.04
N ALA A 344 -7.05 -9.82 -7.03
CA ALA A 344 -7.49 -8.44 -6.84
C ALA A 344 -9.01 -8.39 -7.08
N TYR A 345 -9.81 -8.20 -6.03
CA TYR A 345 -11.28 -8.19 -6.12
C TYR A 345 -11.89 -6.79 -6.24
N CYS A 346 -11.09 -5.81 -6.63
CA CYS A 346 -11.56 -4.47 -6.99
C CYS A 346 -12.15 -4.44 -8.40
N VAL A 347 -13.09 -5.34 -8.66
CA VAL A 347 -13.81 -5.56 -9.92
C VAL A 347 -15.31 -5.40 -9.69
N GLN A 348 -16.12 -5.44 -10.76
CA GLN A 348 -17.58 -5.47 -10.61
C GLN A 348 -18.02 -6.78 -9.96
N THR A 349 -19.02 -6.73 -9.09
CA THR A 349 -19.52 -7.91 -8.34
C THR A 349 -19.99 -9.03 -9.28
N GLU A 350 -20.64 -8.67 -10.38
CA GLU A 350 -21.14 -9.59 -11.41
C GLU A 350 -20.00 -10.39 -12.07
N MET A 351 -18.81 -9.79 -12.17
CA MET A 351 -17.63 -10.52 -12.67
C MET A 351 -17.22 -11.64 -11.71
N ILE A 352 -17.29 -11.37 -10.40
CA ILE A 352 -16.98 -12.38 -9.37
C ILE A 352 -17.99 -13.51 -9.42
N GLU A 353 -19.28 -13.21 -9.47
CA GLU A 353 -20.36 -14.20 -9.57
C GLU A 353 -20.17 -15.13 -10.77
N ARG A 354 -19.77 -14.58 -11.91
CA ARG A 354 -19.46 -15.37 -13.14
C ARG A 354 -18.14 -16.14 -13.04
N ALA A 355 -17.18 -15.69 -12.24
CA ALA A 355 -15.88 -16.33 -12.07
C ALA A 355 -15.93 -17.52 -11.10
N LEU A 356 -16.82 -17.53 -10.10
CA LEU A 356 -16.92 -18.61 -9.11
C LEU A 356 -17.06 -20.02 -9.73
N PRO A 357 -17.92 -20.25 -10.77
CA PRO A 357 -17.96 -21.54 -11.45
C PRO A 357 -16.62 -21.94 -12.11
N ARG A 358 -15.81 -20.98 -12.54
CA ARG A 358 -14.47 -21.24 -13.11
C ARG A 358 -13.48 -21.66 -12.04
N PHE A 359 -13.49 -21.00 -10.87
CA PHE A 359 -12.70 -21.43 -9.71
C PHE A 359 -13.09 -22.84 -9.26
N LYS A 360 -14.39 -23.19 -9.32
CA LYS A 360 -14.85 -24.55 -9.03
C LYS A 360 -14.28 -25.55 -10.03
N ALA A 361 -14.40 -25.28 -11.33
CA ALA A 361 -13.88 -26.16 -12.37
C ALA A 361 -12.35 -26.33 -12.25
N LEU A 362 -11.63 -25.25 -11.90
CA LEU A 362 -10.19 -25.32 -11.61
C LEU A 362 -9.92 -26.24 -10.41
N ALA A 363 -10.67 -26.11 -9.31
CA ALA A 363 -10.52 -26.97 -8.13
C ALA A 363 -10.82 -28.45 -8.45
N ASP A 364 -11.91 -28.71 -9.18
CA ASP A 364 -12.30 -30.06 -9.58
C ASP A 364 -11.23 -30.74 -10.47
N SER A 365 -10.40 -29.97 -11.20
CA SER A 365 -9.30 -30.50 -12.02
C SER A 365 -8.12 -31.06 -11.22
N TYR A 366 -8.10 -30.90 -9.91
CA TYR A 366 -7.09 -31.42 -8.98
C TYR A 366 -7.60 -32.63 -8.18
N GLN A 367 -8.86 -33.00 -8.34
CA GLN A 367 -9.47 -34.20 -7.72
C GLN A 367 -9.40 -35.41 -8.66
#